data_43888a28db3e829e9d066aaffcb2474a
#
_entry.id   43888a28db3e829e9d066aaffcb2474a
#
_cell.length_a   1.000
_cell.length_b   1.000
_cell.length_c   1.000
_cell.angle_alpha   90.00
_cell.angle_beta   90.00
_cell.angle_gamma   90.00
#
_symmetry.space_group_name_H-M   'P 1'
#
loop_
_entity.id
_entity.type
_entity.pdbx_description
1 polymer ?
#
loop_
_entity_poly.entity_id
_entity_poly.type
_entity_poly.pdbx_seq_one_letter_code
_entity_poly.pdbx_strand_id
1 'polypeptide(L)'
;LQQQEKFKGFDVVQLINESPLGILPKHEKEIISFLKENNKKLFLLSCGTDYTSVKYAYEKKFRYSIFNPLFNGKISEQAFFPALKYLKPEYKDLHDFVFENVDGVIASDLDYDIPLQGNKKYLGVIPNPVNTERLKFKPLVPEEKIIIFHGINRANYFKKGNDYFEA
;
A
#
# COMPACT_ATOMS: atom_id res chain seq x y z
N LEU A 1 -3.87 26.88 -11.06
CA LEU A 1 -3.92 26.77 -12.53
C LEU A 1 -2.52 26.73 -13.18
N GLN A 2 -1.56 27.60 -12.84
CA GLN A 2 -0.21 27.60 -13.45
C GLN A 2 0.62 26.31 -13.20
N GLN A 3 0.33 25.54 -12.16
CA GLN A 3 1.06 24.29 -11.88
C GLN A 3 0.48 23.06 -12.61
N GLN A 4 -0.75 23.10 -13.06
CA GLN A 4 -1.40 21.96 -13.73
C GLN A 4 -0.72 21.60 -15.05
N GLU A 5 -0.19 22.59 -15.79
CA GLU A 5 0.54 22.34 -17.05
C GLU A 5 1.76 21.41 -16.88
N LYS A 6 2.35 21.37 -15.68
CA LYS A 6 3.49 20.48 -15.37
C LYS A 6 3.11 18.99 -15.28
N PHE A 7 1.82 18.68 -15.21
CA PHE A 7 1.29 17.34 -15.05
C PHE A 7 0.57 16.80 -16.29
N LYS A 8 0.85 17.40 -17.47
CA LYS A 8 0.27 17.02 -18.75
C LYS A 8 1.30 16.44 -19.72
N GLY A 9 0.84 15.64 -20.66
CA GLY A 9 1.61 15.18 -21.80
C GLY A 9 2.58 14.05 -21.51
N PHE A 10 2.46 13.39 -20.38
CA PHE A 10 3.28 12.22 -20.06
C PHE A 10 2.75 10.97 -20.78
N ASP A 11 3.68 10.11 -21.21
CA ASP A 11 3.32 8.79 -21.75
C ASP A 11 2.77 7.88 -20.65
N VAL A 12 3.32 7.98 -19.44
CA VAL A 12 2.92 7.19 -18.28
C VAL A 12 2.90 8.07 -17.04
N VAL A 13 1.79 7.98 -16.30
CA VAL A 13 1.67 8.50 -14.94
C VAL A 13 1.40 7.32 -14.01
N GLN A 14 2.09 7.26 -12.88
CA GLN A 14 1.88 6.26 -11.85
C GLN A 14 1.43 6.92 -10.56
N LEU A 15 0.27 6.51 -10.08
CA LEU A 15 -0.18 6.82 -8.73
C LEU A 15 0.57 5.91 -7.75
N ILE A 16 1.11 6.47 -6.69
CA ILE A 16 1.80 5.69 -5.64
C ILE A 16 0.83 4.99 -4.68
N ASN A 17 -0.43 5.42 -4.69
CA ASN A 17 -1.50 4.93 -3.81
C ASN A 17 -2.84 5.41 -4.38
N GLU A 18 -3.97 4.86 -3.89
CA GLU A 18 -5.33 5.32 -4.25
C GLU A 18 -5.62 6.75 -3.79
N SER A 19 -4.94 7.22 -2.75
CA SER A 19 -5.01 8.59 -2.24
C SER A 19 -3.61 9.22 -2.23
N PRO A 20 -3.03 9.49 -3.43
CA PRO A 20 -1.63 9.85 -3.58
C PRO A 20 -1.25 11.19 -2.94
N LEU A 21 -2.20 12.06 -2.72
CA LEU A 21 -1.98 13.38 -2.11
C LEU A 21 -2.40 13.42 -0.63
N GLY A 22 -3.11 12.39 -0.14
CA GLY A 22 -3.59 12.33 1.24
C GLY A 22 -4.63 13.38 1.59
N ILE A 23 -5.39 13.85 0.61
CA ILE A 23 -6.46 14.84 0.76
C ILE A 23 -7.84 14.17 0.82
N LEU A 24 -8.91 14.95 0.83
CA LEU A 24 -10.26 14.40 0.84
C LEU A 24 -10.54 13.59 -0.44
N PRO A 25 -11.19 12.41 -0.36
CA PRO A 25 -11.48 11.54 -1.50
C PRO A 25 -12.09 12.26 -2.72
N LYS A 26 -12.97 13.24 -2.47
CA LYS A 26 -13.56 14.04 -3.55
C LYS A 26 -12.49 14.77 -4.38
N HIS A 27 -11.54 15.40 -3.73
CA HIS A 27 -10.47 16.15 -4.42
C HIS A 27 -9.42 15.22 -5.04
N GLU A 28 -9.17 14.04 -4.45
CA GLU A 28 -8.36 13.00 -5.10
C GLU A 28 -8.96 12.62 -6.45
N LYS A 29 -10.28 12.38 -6.52
CA LYS A 29 -10.97 12.06 -7.79
C LYS A 29 -10.81 13.16 -8.84
N GLU A 30 -10.95 14.42 -8.46
CA GLU A 30 -10.78 15.56 -9.37
C GLU A 30 -9.37 15.59 -9.98
N ILE A 31 -8.34 15.32 -9.17
CA ILE A 31 -6.95 15.30 -9.64
C ILE A 31 -6.67 14.06 -10.49
N ILE A 32 -7.17 12.90 -10.10
CA ILE A 32 -7.01 11.65 -10.86
C ILE A 32 -7.70 11.76 -12.22
N SER A 33 -8.91 12.36 -12.29
CA SER A 33 -9.59 12.66 -13.57
C SER A 33 -8.72 13.54 -14.45
N PHE A 34 -8.21 14.63 -13.89
CA PHE A 34 -7.30 15.53 -14.61
C PHE A 34 -6.06 14.81 -15.15
N LEU A 35 -5.42 13.96 -14.35
CA LEU A 35 -4.25 13.18 -14.79
C LEU A 35 -4.62 12.20 -15.90
N LYS A 36 -5.76 11.52 -15.80
CA LYS A 36 -6.24 10.59 -16.83
C LYS A 36 -6.55 11.27 -18.16
N GLU A 37 -7.19 12.44 -18.13
CA GLU A 37 -7.59 13.19 -19.31
C GLU A 37 -6.41 13.84 -20.06
N ASN A 38 -5.33 14.16 -19.35
CA ASN A 38 -4.21 14.93 -19.90
C ASN A 38 -2.94 14.10 -20.14
N ASN A 39 -2.98 12.76 -19.94
CA ASN A 39 -1.83 11.87 -20.12
C ASN A 39 -2.26 10.57 -20.82
N LYS A 40 -1.30 9.83 -21.42
CA LYS A 40 -1.63 8.67 -22.23
C LYS A 40 -2.04 7.44 -21.41
N LYS A 41 -1.29 7.13 -20.35
CA LYS A 41 -1.51 5.96 -19.51
C LYS A 41 -1.44 6.33 -18.04
N LEU A 42 -2.33 5.75 -17.24
CA LEU A 42 -2.39 5.92 -15.80
C LEU A 42 -2.32 4.56 -15.11
N PHE A 43 -1.32 4.35 -14.27
CA PHE A 43 -1.15 3.12 -13.49
C PHE A 43 -1.27 3.40 -11.99
N LEU A 44 -1.72 2.39 -11.23
CA LEU A 44 -1.69 2.40 -9.79
C LEU A 44 -0.59 1.46 -9.29
N LEU A 45 0.31 1.97 -8.46
CA LEU A 45 1.12 1.14 -7.58
C LEU A 45 0.35 0.95 -6.28
N SER A 46 -0.12 -0.26 -6.04
CA SER A 46 -0.73 -0.62 -4.76
C SER A 46 0.38 -0.73 -3.72
N CYS A 47 0.48 0.29 -2.89
CA CYS A 47 1.53 0.51 -1.90
C CYS A 47 0.98 1.35 -0.75
N GLY A 48 1.46 1.14 0.46
CA GLY A 48 0.94 1.81 1.64
C GLY A 48 -0.39 1.17 2.11
N THR A 49 -1.36 1.96 2.49
CA THR A 49 -2.66 1.45 2.95
C THR A 49 -3.73 1.79 1.91
N ASP A 50 -4.46 0.81 1.42
CA ASP A 50 -5.54 0.95 0.45
C ASP A 50 -6.81 0.19 0.88
N TYR A 51 -7.91 0.37 0.14
CA TYR A 51 -9.17 -0.30 0.45
C TYR A 51 -9.08 -1.82 0.35
N THR A 52 -8.44 -2.33 -0.71
CA THR A 52 -8.40 -3.77 -0.99
C THR A 52 -7.60 -4.54 0.05
N SER A 53 -6.39 -4.09 0.39
CA SER A 53 -5.54 -4.74 1.38
C SER A 53 -6.13 -4.66 2.78
N VAL A 54 -6.68 -3.50 3.16
CA VAL A 54 -7.34 -3.30 4.46
C VAL A 54 -8.57 -4.16 4.60
N LYS A 55 -9.42 -4.22 3.59
CA LYS A 55 -10.62 -5.07 3.59
C LYS A 55 -10.26 -6.55 3.73
N TYR A 56 -9.29 -7.01 2.94
CA TYR A 56 -8.83 -8.40 2.97
C TYR A 56 -8.29 -8.78 4.35
N ALA A 57 -7.47 -7.89 4.96
CA ALA A 57 -6.95 -8.08 6.30
C ALA A 57 -8.05 -8.05 7.39
N TYR A 58 -9.01 -7.12 7.27
CA TYR A 58 -10.12 -6.98 8.23
C TYR A 58 -11.09 -8.16 8.17
N GLU A 59 -11.33 -8.72 6.98
CA GLU A 59 -12.12 -9.95 6.76
C GLU A 59 -11.39 -11.23 7.22
N LYS A 60 -10.21 -11.11 7.86
CA LYS A 60 -9.40 -12.22 8.39
C LYS A 60 -8.95 -13.22 7.33
N LYS A 61 -8.76 -12.77 6.08
CA LYS A 61 -8.36 -13.62 4.95
C LYS A 61 -6.85 -13.89 4.91
N PHE A 62 -6.03 -13.05 5.57
CA PHE A 62 -4.63 -13.35 5.79
C PHE A 62 -4.45 -14.32 6.95
N ARG A 63 -3.47 -15.22 6.84
CA ARG A 63 -3.04 -16.08 7.95
C ARG A 63 -2.56 -15.24 9.15
N TYR A 64 -1.84 -14.16 8.89
CA TYR A 64 -1.39 -13.16 9.86
C TYR A 64 -1.88 -11.80 9.41
N SER A 65 -2.70 -11.16 10.24
CA SER A 65 -3.29 -9.86 9.90
C SER A 65 -2.74 -8.77 10.81
N ILE A 66 -2.52 -7.59 10.23
CA ILE A 66 -2.21 -6.38 11.01
C ILE A 66 -3.31 -6.06 12.04
N PHE A 67 -4.52 -6.58 11.85
CA PHE A 67 -5.66 -6.38 12.75
C PHE A 67 -5.77 -7.43 13.86
N ASN A 68 -4.89 -8.44 13.91
CA ASN A 68 -4.93 -9.43 15.00
C ASN A 68 -4.87 -8.78 16.41
N PRO A 69 -4.06 -7.74 16.67
CA PRO A 69 -4.05 -7.05 17.96
C PRO A 69 -5.37 -6.36 18.28
N LEU A 70 -6.08 -5.84 17.27
CA LEU A 70 -7.43 -5.28 17.43
C LEU A 70 -8.44 -6.38 17.76
N PHE A 71 -8.45 -7.47 17.00
CA PHE A 71 -9.38 -8.58 17.20
C PHE A 71 -9.17 -9.29 18.54
N ASN A 72 -7.97 -9.25 19.08
CA ASN A 72 -7.61 -9.82 20.38
C ASN A 72 -7.75 -8.82 21.54
N GLY A 73 -8.29 -7.62 21.27
CA GLY A 73 -8.53 -6.60 22.31
C GLY A 73 -7.27 -5.94 22.88
N LYS A 74 -6.09 -6.14 22.26
CA LYS A 74 -4.83 -5.52 22.70
C LYS A 74 -4.76 -4.03 22.37
N ILE A 75 -5.49 -3.59 21.35
CA ILE A 75 -5.50 -2.20 20.85
C ILE A 75 -6.92 -1.80 20.49
N SER A 76 -7.26 -0.53 20.73
CA SER A 76 -8.56 0.03 20.37
C SER A 76 -8.70 0.34 18.88
N GLU A 77 -9.93 0.40 18.37
CA GLU A 77 -10.24 0.86 17.01
C GLU A 77 -9.69 2.26 16.73
N GLN A 78 -9.68 3.14 17.73
CA GLN A 78 -9.15 4.50 17.60
C GLN A 78 -7.67 4.50 17.20
N ALA A 79 -6.85 3.60 17.77
CA ALA A 79 -5.45 3.45 17.40
C ALA A 79 -5.27 2.91 15.98
N PHE A 80 -6.25 2.14 15.46
CA PHE A 80 -6.27 1.62 14.10
C PHE A 80 -7.00 2.52 13.09
N PHE A 81 -7.57 3.63 13.52
CA PHE A 81 -8.33 4.54 12.65
C PHE A 81 -7.61 4.91 11.34
N PRO A 82 -6.27 5.17 11.31
CA PRO A 82 -5.57 5.47 10.07
C PRO A 82 -5.66 4.38 9.00
N ALA A 83 -5.85 3.10 9.41
CA ALA A 83 -6.09 1.99 8.49
C ALA A 83 -7.60 1.76 8.27
N LEU A 84 -8.39 1.76 9.34
CA LEU A 84 -9.84 1.51 9.27
C LEU A 84 -10.60 2.55 8.45
N LYS A 85 -10.09 3.78 8.32
CA LYS A 85 -10.72 4.82 7.48
C LYS A 85 -10.92 4.37 6.04
N TYR A 86 -10.06 3.49 5.51
CA TYR A 86 -10.16 2.98 4.14
C TYR A 86 -11.39 2.08 3.92
N LEU A 87 -12.00 1.56 4.99
CA LEU A 87 -13.26 0.79 4.92
C LEU A 87 -14.51 1.66 4.85
N LYS A 88 -14.38 2.99 5.03
CA LYS A 88 -15.51 3.91 4.96
C LYS A 88 -16.03 4.05 3.53
N PRO A 89 -17.35 4.36 3.36
CA PRO A 89 -17.96 4.48 2.04
C PRO A 89 -17.23 5.42 1.08
N GLU A 90 -16.75 6.56 1.58
CA GLU A 90 -16.04 7.55 0.75
C GLU A 90 -14.69 7.05 0.21
N TYR A 91 -13.99 6.17 0.95
CA TYR A 91 -12.75 5.54 0.47
C TYR A 91 -13.01 4.35 -0.44
N LYS A 92 -14.09 3.60 -0.19
CA LYS A 92 -14.55 2.59 -1.15
C LYS A 92 -14.91 3.21 -2.49
N ASP A 93 -15.64 4.32 -2.47
CA ASP A 93 -16.02 5.07 -3.66
C ASP A 93 -14.79 5.66 -4.39
N LEU A 94 -13.76 6.10 -3.68
CA LEU A 94 -12.48 6.48 -4.27
C LEU A 94 -11.79 5.27 -4.91
N HIS A 95 -11.74 4.13 -4.22
CA HIS A 95 -11.18 2.89 -4.74
C HIS A 95 -11.84 2.47 -6.06
N ASP A 96 -13.18 2.39 -6.07
CA ASP A 96 -13.94 2.00 -7.26
C ASP A 96 -13.61 2.96 -8.42
N PHE A 97 -13.60 4.26 -8.15
CA PHE A 97 -13.26 5.29 -9.14
C PHE A 97 -11.81 5.13 -9.68
N VAL A 98 -10.83 4.90 -8.82
CA VAL A 98 -9.44 4.68 -9.24
C VAL A 98 -9.35 3.46 -10.14
N PHE A 99 -9.96 2.33 -9.72
CA PHE A 99 -9.92 1.08 -10.48
C PHE A 99 -10.68 1.17 -11.82
N GLU A 100 -11.68 2.02 -11.94
CA GLU A 100 -12.33 2.30 -13.24
C GLU A 100 -11.39 3.06 -14.18
N ASN A 101 -10.61 4.00 -13.68
CA ASN A 101 -9.84 4.95 -14.48
C ASN A 101 -8.40 4.54 -14.79
N VAL A 102 -7.76 3.67 -13.98
CA VAL A 102 -6.39 3.22 -14.26
C VAL A 102 -6.34 2.19 -15.38
N ASP A 103 -5.24 2.17 -16.12
CA ASP A 103 -4.97 1.19 -17.18
C ASP A 103 -4.43 -0.14 -16.61
N GLY A 104 -3.87 -0.12 -15.41
CA GLY A 104 -3.38 -1.32 -14.72
C GLY A 104 -2.97 -1.04 -13.28
N VAL A 105 -2.88 -2.11 -12.49
CA VAL A 105 -2.52 -2.08 -11.07
C VAL A 105 -1.32 -2.99 -10.84
N ILE A 106 -0.32 -2.49 -10.13
CA ILE A 106 0.92 -3.20 -9.80
C ILE A 106 0.99 -3.31 -8.28
N ALA A 107 1.30 -4.48 -7.74
CA ALA A 107 1.55 -4.65 -6.31
C ALA A 107 3.03 -4.42 -5.98
N SER A 108 3.32 -3.76 -4.86
CA SER A 108 4.70 -3.55 -4.37
C SER A 108 5.22 -4.74 -3.55
N ASP A 109 4.34 -5.49 -2.92
CA ASP A 109 4.65 -6.68 -2.11
C ASP A 109 3.43 -7.60 -1.92
N LEU A 110 3.59 -8.66 -1.12
CA LEU A 110 2.58 -9.72 -0.94
C LEU A 110 1.29 -9.24 -0.26
N ASP A 111 1.35 -8.21 0.58
CA ASP A 111 0.17 -7.67 1.27
C ASP A 111 -0.82 -7.05 0.27
N TYR A 112 -0.34 -6.67 -0.92
CA TYR A 112 -1.14 -6.13 -2.03
C TYR A 112 -1.35 -7.17 -3.13
N ASP A 113 -0.37 -8.03 -3.40
CA ASP A 113 -0.47 -9.09 -4.41
C ASP A 113 -1.64 -10.04 -4.11
N ILE A 114 -1.66 -10.60 -2.90
CA ILE A 114 -2.67 -11.61 -2.53
C ILE A 114 -4.10 -11.09 -2.69
N PRO A 115 -4.46 -9.88 -2.18
CA PRO A 115 -5.81 -9.33 -2.36
C PRO A 115 -6.17 -8.97 -3.79
N LEU A 116 -5.19 -8.72 -4.66
CA LEU A 116 -5.40 -8.32 -6.06
C LEU A 116 -5.54 -9.50 -7.01
N GLN A 117 -5.26 -10.73 -6.56
CA GLN A 117 -5.40 -11.93 -7.40
C GLN A 117 -6.82 -12.05 -7.97
N GLY A 118 -6.90 -12.29 -9.28
CA GLY A 118 -8.16 -12.37 -10.01
C GLY A 118 -8.75 -11.03 -10.47
N ASN A 119 -8.15 -9.89 -10.09
CA ASN A 119 -8.55 -8.59 -10.63
C ASN A 119 -8.06 -8.45 -12.08
N LYS A 120 -8.98 -8.05 -13.00
CA LYS A 120 -8.68 -7.97 -14.44
C LYS A 120 -7.61 -6.94 -14.82
N LYS A 121 -7.40 -5.92 -13.98
CA LYS A 121 -6.40 -4.86 -14.19
C LYS A 121 -5.08 -5.16 -13.47
N TYR A 122 -5.01 -6.24 -12.71
CA TYR A 122 -3.80 -6.60 -11.98
C TYR A 122 -2.71 -7.11 -12.92
N LEU A 123 -1.52 -6.53 -12.86
CA LEU A 123 -0.39 -6.80 -13.72
C LEU A 123 0.72 -7.63 -13.07
N GLY A 124 0.64 -7.85 -11.76
CA GLY A 124 1.63 -8.60 -11.00
C GLY A 124 2.43 -7.75 -10.00
N VAL A 125 3.43 -8.39 -9.39
CA VAL A 125 4.30 -7.74 -8.39
C VAL A 125 5.52 -7.13 -9.06
N ILE A 126 5.81 -5.87 -8.72
CA ILE A 126 7.11 -5.23 -8.96
C ILE A 126 7.63 -4.77 -7.59
N PRO A 127 8.57 -5.51 -6.99
CA PRO A 127 9.10 -5.17 -5.67
C PRO A 127 9.85 -3.85 -5.70
N ASN A 128 9.92 -3.20 -4.52
CA ASN A 128 10.67 -1.96 -4.38
C ASN A 128 12.13 -2.15 -4.81
N PRO A 129 12.69 -1.24 -5.63
CA PRO A 129 14.04 -1.38 -6.16
C PRO A 129 15.09 -1.26 -5.05
N VAL A 130 16.12 -2.07 -5.15
CA VAL A 130 17.30 -2.03 -4.28
C VAL A 130 18.53 -1.69 -5.12
N ASN A 131 19.37 -0.79 -4.63
CA ASN A 131 20.61 -0.45 -5.31
C ASN A 131 21.65 -1.57 -5.14
N THR A 132 21.70 -2.48 -6.09
CA THR A 132 22.62 -3.63 -6.10
C THR A 132 24.07 -3.27 -6.41
N GLU A 133 24.36 -2.07 -6.88
CA GLU A 133 25.74 -1.59 -7.04
C GLU A 133 26.38 -1.26 -5.70
N ARG A 134 25.59 -0.72 -4.75
CA ARG A 134 26.05 -0.39 -3.40
C ARG A 134 25.90 -1.55 -2.43
N LEU A 135 24.86 -2.36 -2.57
CA LEU A 135 24.58 -3.49 -1.70
C LEU A 135 25.12 -4.76 -2.32
N LYS A 136 26.30 -5.20 -1.88
CA LYS A 136 26.87 -6.47 -2.29
C LYS A 136 26.44 -7.58 -1.36
N PHE A 137 26.02 -8.70 -1.94
CA PHE A 137 25.79 -9.91 -1.16
C PHE A 137 27.08 -10.36 -0.47
N LYS A 138 27.02 -10.54 0.84
CA LYS A 138 28.07 -11.19 1.62
C LYS A 138 27.50 -12.49 2.18
N PRO A 139 28.13 -13.64 1.89
CA PRO A 139 27.70 -14.91 2.50
C PRO A 139 27.76 -14.78 4.02
N LEU A 140 26.72 -15.28 4.70
CA LEU A 140 26.77 -15.44 6.15
C LEU A 140 27.81 -16.51 6.47
N VAL A 141 28.83 -16.15 7.20
CA VAL A 141 29.75 -17.12 7.81
C VAL A 141 29.09 -17.61 9.07
N PRO A 142 28.90 -18.93 9.26
CA PRO A 142 28.36 -19.45 10.51
C PRO A 142 29.26 -19.03 11.68
N GLU A 143 28.71 -18.22 12.58
CA GLU A 143 29.34 -17.83 13.82
C GLU A 143 28.79 -18.68 14.99
N GLU A 144 29.48 -18.73 16.11
CA GLU A 144 28.99 -19.43 17.31
C GLU A 144 27.64 -18.86 17.83
N LYS A 145 27.34 -17.60 17.47
CA LYS A 145 26.11 -16.91 17.89
C LYS A 145 25.25 -16.57 16.69
N ILE A 146 23.97 -16.88 16.80
CA ILE A 146 22.98 -16.43 15.83
C ILE A 146 22.64 -14.97 16.14
N ILE A 147 22.87 -14.07 15.17
CA ILE A 147 22.51 -12.66 15.28
C ILE A 147 21.17 -12.47 14.57
N ILE A 148 20.14 -12.03 15.30
CA ILE A 148 18.84 -11.69 14.75
C ILE A 148 18.70 -10.17 14.80
N PHE A 149 18.55 -9.53 13.62
CA PHE A 149 18.25 -8.10 13.53
C PHE A 149 16.75 -7.91 13.41
N HIS A 150 16.18 -7.08 14.30
CA HIS A 150 14.79 -6.68 14.24
C HIS A 150 14.67 -5.16 14.22
N GLY A 151 14.29 -4.60 13.08
CA GLY A 151 14.08 -3.17 12.89
C GLY A 151 12.74 -2.72 13.47
N ILE A 152 12.76 -1.97 14.57
CA ILE A 152 11.55 -1.52 15.27
C ILE A 152 11.12 -0.14 14.80
N ASN A 153 9.87 -0.02 14.35
CA ASN A 153 9.16 1.24 14.22
C ASN A 153 8.11 1.33 15.34
N ARG A 154 8.42 2.10 16.39
CA ARG A 154 7.55 2.23 17.57
C ARG A 154 6.15 2.76 17.26
N ALA A 155 6.00 3.62 16.27
CA ALA A 155 4.69 4.13 15.83
C ALA A 155 3.79 3.04 15.24
N ASN A 156 4.38 1.95 14.76
CA ASN A 156 3.69 0.81 14.18
C ASN A 156 3.93 -0.49 14.97
N TYR A 157 4.25 -0.37 16.27
CA TYR A 157 4.70 -1.45 17.13
C TYR A 157 3.88 -2.74 16.93
N PHE A 158 2.58 -2.70 17.18
CA PHE A 158 1.72 -3.87 17.04
C PHE A 158 1.44 -4.29 15.59
N LYS A 159 1.40 -3.32 14.65
CA LYS A 159 1.19 -3.64 13.23
C LYS A 159 2.37 -4.39 12.61
N LYS A 160 3.56 -4.23 13.19
CA LYS A 160 4.79 -4.89 12.74
C LYS A 160 5.12 -6.14 13.56
N GLY A 161 4.25 -6.56 14.48
CA GLY A 161 4.43 -7.78 15.27
C GLY A 161 5.56 -7.71 16.29
N ASN A 162 5.94 -6.50 16.74
CA ASN A 162 7.03 -6.36 17.70
C ASN A 162 6.70 -7.06 19.03
N ASP A 163 5.43 -7.06 19.43
CA ASP A 163 4.96 -7.77 20.63
C ASP A 163 5.14 -9.30 20.55
N TYR A 164 5.11 -9.87 19.35
CA TYR A 164 5.42 -11.29 19.14
C TYR A 164 6.92 -11.58 19.12
N PHE A 165 7.71 -10.61 18.68
CA PHE A 165 9.16 -10.76 18.63
C PHE A 165 9.79 -10.62 20.02
N GLU A 166 9.22 -9.78 20.90
CA GLU A 166 9.73 -9.52 22.25
C GLU A 166 9.21 -10.54 23.31
N ALA A 167 8.22 -11.37 22.98
CA ALA A 167 7.63 -12.38 23.86
C ALA A 167 8.48 -13.66 23.93
#